data_c664094891ecfe4c0fc03a5aece5eb86
#
_entry.id   c664094891ecfe4c0fc03a5aece5eb86
#
_cell.length_a   1.000
_cell.length_b   1.000
_cell.length_c   1.000
_cell.angle_alpha   90.00
_cell.angle_beta   90.00
_cell.angle_gamma   90.00
#
_symmetry.space_group_name_H-M   'P 1'
#
loop_
_entity.id
_entity.type
_entity.pdbx_description
1 polymer ?
#
loop_
_entity_poly.entity_id
_entity_poly.type
_entity_poly.pdbx_seq_one_letter_code
_entity_poly.pdbx_strand_id
1 'polypeptide(L)'
;MDTLTDKLNRQGYSARVYSTDGWQAVARRIAEQYTRGQKTIVVVIGHSLGADATFQIANALNAQNIPIELIVTFDATNPQPVPKNVLHFVNFYQNNGFGKKVSPAADFKGELSNVDLTADSSLSHTTIEKSPRLHALVMQKIADIVDKDLASRIAASKPKSKKPKAVQQSVKQ
;
A
#
# COMPACT_ATOMS: atom_id res chain seq x y z
N MET A 1 -13.41 4.01 9.71
CA MET A 1 -12.32 3.02 9.43
C MET A 1 -12.53 1.67 10.12
N ASP A 2 -13.22 1.59 11.25
CA ASP A 2 -13.41 0.34 12.01
C ASP A 2 -14.04 -0.79 11.18
N THR A 3 -15.09 -0.48 10.41
CA THR A 3 -15.78 -1.47 9.56
C THR A 3 -14.86 -2.11 8.51
N LEU A 4 -13.94 -1.33 7.89
CA LEU A 4 -12.98 -1.87 6.93
C LEU A 4 -11.94 -2.75 7.65
N THR A 5 -11.46 -2.30 8.81
CA THR A 5 -10.53 -3.04 9.66
C THR A 5 -11.10 -4.39 10.07
N ASP A 6 -12.36 -4.43 10.49
CA ASP A 6 -13.05 -5.68 10.83
C ASP A 6 -13.14 -6.65 9.63
N LYS A 7 -13.47 -6.12 8.44
CA LYS A 7 -13.51 -6.93 7.22
C LYS A 7 -12.15 -7.53 6.89
N LEU A 8 -11.09 -6.73 6.96
CA LEU A 8 -9.72 -7.17 6.72
C LEU A 8 -9.30 -8.27 7.72
N ASN A 9 -9.59 -8.07 9.00
CA ASN A 9 -9.28 -9.06 10.04
C ASN A 9 -10.04 -10.38 9.83
N ARG A 10 -11.31 -10.34 9.39
CA ARG A 10 -12.08 -11.54 9.05
C ARG A 10 -11.50 -12.31 7.85
N GLN A 11 -10.77 -11.64 6.96
CA GLN A 11 -10.04 -12.28 5.86
C GLN A 11 -8.64 -12.76 6.25
N GLY A 12 -8.26 -12.67 7.53
CA GLY A 12 -6.98 -13.14 8.03
C GLY A 12 -5.85 -12.12 7.95
N TYR A 13 -6.12 -10.87 7.54
CA TYR A 13 -5.13 -9.81 7.61
C TYR A 13 -4.99 -9.27 9.03
N SER A 14 -3.82 -8.74 9.38
CA SER A 14 -3.54 -8.15 10.70
C SER A 14 -3.75 -6.63 10.64
N ALA A 15 -5.02 -6.19 10.64
CA ALA A 15 -5.36 -4.77 10.54
C ALA A 15 -5.62 -4.15 11.92
N ARG A 16 -5.21 -2.88 12.10
CA ARG A 16 -5.40 -2.10 13.33
C ARG A 16 -5.73 -0.66 13.01
N VAL A 17 -6.58 -0.05 13.82
CA VAL A 17 -6.89 1.38 13.77
C VAL A 17 -5.97 2.14 14.72
N TYR A 18 -5.50 3.29 14.30
CA TYR A 18 -4.70 4.21 15.09
C TYR A 18 -5.31 5.62 15.03
N SER A 19 -5.13 6.39 16.07
CA SER A 19 -5.47 7.82 16.04
C SER A 19 -4.51 8.59 15.12
N THR A 20 -4.98 9.67 14.54
CA THR A 20 -4.22 10.49 13.58
C THR A 20 -2.94 11.05 14.17
N ASP A 21 -2.98 11.48 15.43
CA ASP A 21 -1.83 12.01 16.19
C ASP A 21 -0.79 10.94 16.55
N GLY A 22 -1.15 9.66 16.42
CA GLY A 22 -0.26 8.52 16.66
C GLY A 22 0.62 8.09 15.47
N TRP A 23 0.64 8.83 14.36
CA TRP A 23 1.33 8.43 13.14
C TRP A 23 2.83 8.15 13.34
N GLN A 24 3.52 8.88 14.22
CA GLN A 24 4.94 8.65 14.53
C GLN A 24 5.17 7.26 15.13
N ALA A 25 4.29 6.83 16.03
CA ALA A 25 4.38 5.51 16.65
C ALA A 25 4.12 4.40 15.60
N VAL A 26 3.21 4.63 14.65
CA VAL A 26 2.95 3.71 13.53
C VAL A 26 4.19 3.58 12.64
N ALA A 27 4.77 4.71 12.20
CA ALA A 27 5.98 4.71 11.37
C ALA A 27 7.15 4.00 12.06
N ARG A 28 7.39 4.30 13.34
CA ARG A 28 8.44 3.64 14.14
C ARG A 28 8.23 2.13 14.23
N ARG A 29 7.01 1.68 14.53
CA ARG A 29 6.68 0.25 14.61
C ARG A 29 6.95 -0.48 13.29
N ILE A 30 6.57 0.11 12.15
CA ILE A 30 6.85 -0.46 10.83
C ILE A 30 8.36 -0.55 10.61
N ALA A 31 9.09 0.51 10.93
CA ALA A 31 10.55 0.55 10.79
C ALA A 31 11.24 -0.51 11.66
N GLU A 32 10.82 -0.69 12.90
CA GLU A 32 11.36 -1.72 13.79
C GLU A 32 11.12 -3.15 13.26
N GLN A 33 9.92 -3.42 12.73
CA GLN A 33 9.60 -4.72 12.12
C GLN A 33 10.47 -4.98 10.89
N TYR A 34 10.62 -3.98 10.03
CA TYR A 34 11.46 -4.07 8.83
C TYR A 34 12.93 -4.32 9.16
N THR A 35 13.47 -3.61 10.16
CA THR A 35 14.87 -3.75 10.62
C THR A 35 15.14 -5.13 11.22
N ARG A 36 14.14 -5.77 11.84
CA ARG A 36 14.23 -7.16 12.34
C ARG A 36 14.15 -8.21 11.24
N GLY A 37 14.16 -7.80 9.96
CA GLY A 37 14.09 -8.71 8.83
C GLY A 37 12.70 -9.30 8.56
N GLN A 38 11.66 -8.79 9.23
CA GLN A 38 10.27 -9.18 8.97
C GLN A 38 9.81 -8.48 7.68
N LYS A 39 9.99 -9.16 6.55
CA LYS A 39 9.46 -8.68 5.25
C LYS A 39 7.94 -8.86 5.23
N THR A 40 7.22 -7.90 5.75
CA THR A 40 5.76 -7.83 5.71
C THR A 40 5.29 -6.88 4.63
N ILE A 41 4.19 -7.21 3.98
CA ILE A 41 3.47 -6.28 3.11
C ILE A 41 2.87 -5.18 3.99
N VAL A 42 3.30 -3.94 3.78
CA VAL A 42 2.82 -2.78 4.53
C VAL A 42 1.72 -2.10 3.73
N VAL A 43 0.52 -2.04 4.32
CA VAL A 43 -0.62 -1.29 3.77
C VAL A 43 -1.03 -0.23 4.78
N VAL A 44 -1.17 1.02 4.33
CA VAL A 44 -1.61 2.14 5.16
C VAL A 44 -2.88 2.73 4.55
N ILE A 45 -3.92 2.87 5.37
CA ILE A 45 -5.22 3.37 4.92
C ILE A 45 -5.65 4.52 5.83
N GLY A 46 -6.09 5.62 5.24
CA GLY A 46 -6.51 6.79 6.01
C GLY A 46 -7.75 7.49 5.44
N HIS A 47 -8.48 8.18 6.31
CA HIS A 47 -9.61 9.03 5.97
C HIS A 47 -9.41 10.44 6.55
N SER A 48 -9.69 11.47 5.76
CA SER A 48 -9.64 12.88 6.21
C SER A 48 -8.24 13.23 6.77
N LEU A 49 -8.13 13.73 7.98
CA LEU A 49 -6.85 13.97 8.67
C LEU A 49 -6.01 12.69 8.80
N GLY A 50 -6.66 11.51 8.91
CA GLY A 50 -5.98 10.22 8.89
C GLY A 50 -5.37 9.91 7.51
N ALA A 51 -6.00 10.37 6.43
CA ALA A 51 -5.43 10.30 5.09
C ALA A 51 -4.19 11.20 4.98
N ASP A 52 -4.23 12.39 5.55
CA ASP A 52 -3.08 13.31 5.59
C ASP A 52 -1.93 12.70 6.42
N ALA A 53 -2.22 11.97 7.49
CA ALA A 53 -1.24 11.24 8.30
C ALA A 53 -0.53 10.13 7.52
N THR A 54 -1.16 9.53 6.47
CA THR A 54 -0.49 8.51 5.65
C THR A 54 0.73 9.06 4.92
N PHE A 55 0.70 10.33 4.50
CA PHE A 55 1.86 10.99 3.88
C PHE A 55 2.99 11.22 4.88
N GLN A 56 2.66 11.52 6.14
CA GLN A 56 3.66 11.66 7.21
C GLN A 56 4.36 10.32 7.46
N ILE A 57 3.60 9.23 7.53
CA ILE A 57 4.13 7.87 7.66
C ILE A 57 5.01 7.54 6.46
N ALA A 58 4.53 7.80 5.23
CA ALA A 58 5.27 7.53 4.01
C ALA A 58 6.62 8.26 3.97
N ASN A 59 6.64 9.55 4.30
CA ASN A 59 7.86 10.36 4.34
C ASN A 59 8.85 9.88 5.42
N ALA A 60 8.37 9.54 6.62
CA ALA A 60 9.20 9.02 7.69
C ALA A 60 9.87 7.68 7.33
N LEU A 61 9.15 6.80 6.62
CA LEU A 61 9.66 5.53 6.12
C LEU A 61 10.56 5.71 4.90
N ASN A 62 10.27 6.69 4.03
CA ASN A 62 11.11 7.04 2.88
C ASN A 62 12.51 7.48 3.31
N ALA A 63 12.62 8.24 4.40
CA ALA A 63 13.91 8.66 4.96
C ALA A 63 14.78 7.47 5.40
N GLN A 64 14.19 6.31 5.61
CA GLN A 64 14.85 5.06 6.00
C GLN A 64 14.89 4.01 4.86
N ASN A 65 14.47 4.39 3.63
CA ASN A 65 14.34 3.51 2.47
C ASN A 65 13.45 2.27 2.72
N ILE A 66 12.43 2.41 3.57
CA ILE A 66 11.47 1.34 3.87
C ILE A 66 10.29 1.45 2.90
N PRO A 67 10.00 0.40 2.12
CA PRO A 67 8.91 0.42 1.14
C PRO A 67 7.54 0.32 1.83
N ILE A 68 6.54 0.95 1.20
CA ILE A 68 5.12 0.77 1.50
C ILE A 68 4.47 0.19 0.25
N GLU A 69 3.84 -0.95 0.39
CA GLU A 69 3.25 -1.65 -0.74
C GLU A 69 2.00 -0.95 -1.26
N LEU A 70 1.14 -0.46 -0.35
CA LEU A 70 -0.08 0.23 -0.72
C LEU A 70 -0.42 1.34 0.28
N ILE A 71 -0.75 2.52 -0.24
CA ILE A 71 -1.48 3.54 0.50
C ILE A 71 -2.86 3.71 -0.12
N VAL A 72 -3.89 3.77 0.72
CA VAL A 72 -5.25 4.15 0.31
C VAL A 72 -5.69 5.35 1.13
N THR A 73 -6.16 6.40 0.44
CA THR A 73 -6.74 7.58 1.08
C THR A 73 -8.19 7.77 0.69
N PHE A 74 -8.99 8.18 1.67
CA PHE A 74 -10.35 8.63 1.48
C PHE A 74 -10.42 10.11 1.87
N ASP A 75 -10.70 10.98 0.89
CA ASP A 75 -10.84 12.43 1.08
C ASP A 75 -9.67 13.07 1.87
N ALA A 76 -8.44 12.87 1.42
CA ALA A 76 -7.27 13.57 1.95
C ALA A 76 -7.47 15.09 1.81
N THR A 77 -7.30 15.83 2.92
CA THR A 77 -7.62 17.27 2.99
C THR A 77 -6.42 18.16 2.69
N ASN A 78 -5.22 17.68 3.00
CA ASN A 78 -3.95 18.37 2.76
C ASN A 78 -2.88 17.39 2.24
N PRO A 79 -3.11 16.78 1.03
CA PRO A 79 -2.21 15.78 0.49
C PRO A 79 -0.83 16.36 0.19
N GLN A 80 0.20 15.60 0.51
CA GLN A 80 1.58 15.87 0.11
C GLN A 80 1.92 15.05 -1.14
N PRO A 81 2.99 15.38 -1.89
CA PRO A 81 3.48 14.54 -2.97
C PRO A 81 3.82 13.14 -2.49
N VAL A 82 3.40 12.12 -3.25
CA VAL A 82 3.66 10.71 -2.91
C VAL A 82 5.15 10.40 -3.07
N PRO A 83 5.87 9.96 -2.02
CA PRO A 83 7.29 9.69 -2.10
C PRO A 83 7.59 8.36 -2.81
N LYS A 84 8.84 8.20 -3.27
CA LYS A 84 9.31 7.07 -4.09
C LYS A 84 9.24 5.69 -3.44
N ASN A 85 9.16 5.63 -2.11
CA ASN A 85 9.07 4.36 -1.38
C ASN A 85 7.67 3.73 -1.40
N VAL A 86 6.67 4.41 -1.96
CA VAL A 86 5.31 3.90 -2.11
C VAL A 86 5.18 3.23 -3.48
N LEU A 87 4.77 1.96 -3.51
CA LEU A 87 4.65 1.19 -4.75
C LEU A 87 3.29 1.39 -5.41
N HIS A 88 2.22 1.42 -4.61
CA HIS A 88 0.86 1.68 -5.09
C HIS A 88 0.18 2.72 -4.21
N PHE A 89 -0.48 3.68 -4.84
CA PHE A 89 -1.28 4.70 -4.15
C PHE A 89 -2.67 4.78 -4.80
N VAL A 90 -3.72 4.67 -3.99
CA VAL A 90 -5.11 4.85 -4.43
C VAL A 90 -5.74 5.96 -3.60
N ASN A 91 -6.19 7.01 -4.26
CA ASN A 91 -6.90 8.12 -3.64
C ASN A 91 -8.36 8.16 -4.12
N PHE A 92 -9.29 7.92 -3.21
CA PHE A 92 -10.72 8.15 -3.40
C PHE A 92 -11.06 9.53 -2.86
N TYR A 93 -11.59 10.43 -3.69
CA TYR A 93 -11.85 11.81 -3.26
C TYR A 93 -13.08 12.41 -3.92
N GLN A 94 -13.66 13.42 -3.27
CA GLN A 94 -14.72 14.27 -3.80
C GLN A 94 -14.21 15.72 -3.90
N ASN A 95 -14.05 16.23 -5.13
CA ASN A 95 -13.45 17.54 -5.40
C ASN A 95 -14.36 18.71 -5.05
N ASN A 96 -15.63 18.46 -4.74
CA ASN A 96 -16.62 19.46 -4.32
C ASN A 96 -16.68 19.67 -2.80
N GLY A 97 -15.74 19.06 -2.04
CA GLY A 97 -15.69 19.11 -0.58
C GLY A 97 -14.26 19.24 -0.04
N PHE A 98 -13.95 18.41 0.92
CA PHE A 98 -12.65 18.42 1.60
C PHE A 98 -11.56 17.65 0.83
N GLY A 99 -11.97 16.63 0.07
CA GLY A 99 -11.06 15.75 -0.64
C GLY A 99 -10.34 16.45 -1.77
N LYS A 100 -9.06 16.09 -1.97
CA LYS A 100 -8.22 16.67 -3.02
C LYS A 100 -7.51 15.58 -3.81
N LYS A 101 -7.21 15.91 -5.08
CA LYS A 101 -6.36 15.09 -5.93
C LYS A 101 -4.95 15.04 -5.38
N VAL A 102 -4.33 13.87 -5.43
CA VAL A 102 -2.95 13.62 -4.99
C VAL A 102 -2.00 13.68 -6.18
N SER A 103 -0.79 14.19 -5.97
CA SER A 103 0.26 14.27 -6.98
C SER A 103 1.47 13.41 -6.59
N PRO A 104 2.22 12.86 -7.55
CA PRO A 104 3.46 12.16 -7.25
C PRO A 104 4.60 13.14 -6.98
N ALA A 105 5.59 12.75 -6.18
CA ALA A 105 6.88 13.42 -6.12
C ALA A 105 7.67 13.21 -7.43
N ALA A 106 8.66 14.04 -7.70
CA ALA A 106 9.44 13.98 -8.95
C ALA A 106 10.17 12.64 -9.17
N ASP A 107 10.55 11.97 -8.09
CA ASP A 107 11.25 10.67 -8.11
C ASP A 107 10.33 9.46 -7.87
N PHE A 108 9.00 9.68 -7.81
CA PHE A 108 8.02 8.61 -7.67
C PHE A 108 7.99 7.73 -8.92
N LYS A 109 7.99 6.41 -8.73
CA LYS A 109 7.97 5.42 -9.82
C LYS A 109 6.89 4.35 -9.64
N GLY A 110 6.06 4.50 -8.60
CA GLY A 110 4.96 3.58 -8.32
C GLY A 110 3.74 3.86 -9.20
N GLU A 111 2.65 3.22 -8.86
CA GLU A 111 1.35 3.44 -9.49
C GLU A 111 0.51 4.39 -8.62
N LEU A 112 0.02 5.50 -9.20
CA LEU A 112 -0.87 6.45 -8.55
C LEU A 112 -2.22 6.47 -9.27
N SER A 113 -3.28 6.13 -8.56
CA SER A 113 -4.67 6.22 -9.02
C SER A 113 -5.44 7.25 -8.21
N ASN A 114 -5.98 8.26 -8.87
CA ASN A 114 -6.93 9.20 -8.30
C ASN A 114 -8.32 8.89 -8.83
N VAL A 115 -9.24 8.48 -7.95
CA VAL A 115 -10.62 8.14 -8.28
C VAL A 115 -11.52 9.28 -7.82
N ASP A 116 -11.96 10.09 -8.76
CA ASP A 116 -12.88 11.19 -8.48
C ASP A 116 -14.31 10.65 -8.32
N LEU A 117 -14.87 10.84 -7.13
CA LEU A 117 -16.20 10.40 -6.74
C LEU A 117 -17.18 11.58 -6.59
N THR A 118 -16.83 12.75 -7.13
CA THR A 118 -17.63 13.99 -7.01
C THR A 118 -19.05 13.82 -7.56
N ALA A 119 -19.21 13.00 -8.60
CA ALA A 119 -20.51 12.74 -9.21
C ALA A 119 -21.39 11.75 -8.42
N ASP A 120 -20.84 11.04 -7.41
CA ASP A 120 -21.56 10.08 -6.60
C ASP A 120 -22.25 10.79 -5.42
N SER A 121 -23.50 11.20 -5.60
CA SER A 121 -24.30 11.91 -4.59
C SER A 121 -24.66 11.06 -3.37
N SER A 122 -24.44 9.74 -3.41
CA SER A 122 -24.65 8.84 -2.26
C SER A 122 -23.52 8.91 -1.26
N LEU A 123 -22.39 9.51 -1.63
CA LEU A 123 -21.21 9.67 -0.80
C LEU A 123 -21.08 11.11 -0.27
N SER A 124 -20.46 11.23 0.87
CA SER A 124 -20.06 12.49 1.49
C SER A 124 -18.71 12.30 2.19
N HIS A 125 -18.08 13.38 2.60
CA HIS A 125 -16.83 13.32 3.39
C HIS A 125 -16.91 12.36 4.59
N THR A 126 -18.05 12.31 5.27
CA THR A 126 -18.24 11.45 6.46
C THR A 126 -18.69 10.03 6.17
N THR A 127 -19.05 9.72 4.92
CA THR A 127 -19.56 8.40 4.51
C THR A 127 -18.67 7.69 3.48
N ILE A 128 -17.79 8.38 2.78
CA ILE A 128 -16.92 7.83 1.75
C ILE A 128 -16.10 6.63 2.26
N GLU A 129 -15.54 6.73 3.46
CA GLU A 129 -14.75 5.66 4.10
C GLU A 129 -15.60 4.50 4.63
N LYS A 130 -16.94 4.60 4.59
CA LYS A 130 -17.89 3.57 5.02
C LYS A 130 -18.49 2.80 3.85
N SER A 131 -18.25 3.25 2.62
CA SER A 131 -18.82 2.67 1.41
C SER A 131 -18.46 1.20 1.23
N PRO A 132 -19.44 0.26 1.21
CA PRO A 132 -19.15 -1.16 0.98
C PRO A 132 -18.50 -1.42 -0.38
N ARG A 133 -18.86 -0.63 -1.40
CA ARG A 133 -18.28 -0.70 -2.74
C ARG A 133 -16.78 -0.34 -2.73
N LEU A 134 -16.41 0.74 -2.05
CA LEU A 134 -15.01 1.15 -1.95
C LEU A 134 -14.21 0.18 -1.08
N HIS A 135 -14.81 -0.37 0.00
CA HIS A 135 -14.17 -1.43 0.77
C HIS A 135 -13.85 -2.65 -0.10
N ALA A 136 -14.78 -3.08 -0.98
CA ALA A 136 -14.56 -4.21 -1.86
C ALA A 136 -13.36 -3.95 -2.81
N LEU A 137 -13.26 -2.74 -3.39
CA LEU A 137 -12.14 -2.36 -4.25
C LEU A 137 -10.79 -2.38 -3.48
N VAL A 138 -10.76 -1.85 -2.26
CA VAL A 138 -9.56 -1.87 -1.41
C VAL A 138 -9.16 -3.29 -1.07
N MET A 139 -10.10 -4.11 -0.64
CA MET A 139 -9.85 -5.52 -0.28
C MET A 139 -9.35 -6.33 -1.47
N GLN A 140 -9.92 -6.12 -2.67
CA GLN A 140 -9.44 -6.75 -3.89
C GLN A 140 -8.01 -6.32 -4.22
N LYS A 141 -7.69 -5.02 -4.14
CA LYS A 141 -6.33 -4.52 -4.40
C LYS A 141 -5.32 -5.11 -3.42
N ILE A 142 -5.69 -5.28 -2.14
CA ILE A 142 -4.83 -5.92 -1.13
C ILE A 142 -4.62 -7.40 -1.47
N ALA A 143 -5.68 -8.13 -1.85
CA ALA A 143 -5.59 -9.54 -2.23
C ALA A 143 -4.66 -9.73 -3.44
N ASP A 144 -4.82 -8.93 -4.50
CA ASP A 144 -3.99 -8.98 -5.70
C ASP A 144 -2.49 -8.76 -5.37
N ILE A 145 -2.19 -7.86 -4.44
CA ILE A 145 -0.82 -7.58 -3.98
C ILE A 145 -0.26 -8.77 -3.21
N VAL A 146 -1.03 -9.34 -2.30
CA VAL A 146 -0.61 -10.51 -1.49
C VAL A 146 -0.37 -11.72 -2.37
N ASP A 147 -1.26 -12.01 -3.32
CA ASP A 147 -1.13 -13.12 -4.25
C ASP A 147 0.12 -12.98 -5.14
N LYS A 148 0.39 -11.77 -5.62
CA LYS A 148 1.59 -11.47 -6.42
C LYS A 148 2.88 -11.65 -5.60
N ASP A 149 2.92 -11.20 -4.36
CA ASP A 149 4.07 -11.40 -3.47
C ASP A 149 4.29 -12.88 -3.18
N LEU A 150 3.22 -13.62 -2.87
CA LEU A 150 3.29 -15.06 -2.63
C LEU A 150 3.83 -15.82 -3.86
N ALA A 151 3.31 -15.52 -5.05
CA ALA A 151 3.79 -16.11 -6.29
C ALA A 151 5.29 -15.83 -6.52
N SER A 152 5.74 -14.60 -6.24
CA SER A 152 7.15 -14.21 -6.36
C SER A 152 8.05 -14.97 -5.40
N ARG A 153 7.61 -15.17 -4.15
CA ARG A 153 8.35 -15.94 -3.14
C ARG A 153 8.45 -17.42 -3.51
N ILE A 154 7.38 -18.03 -4.02
CA ILE A 154 7.35 -19.40 -4.51
C ILE A 154 8.31 -19.56 -5.69
N ALA A 155 8.32 -18.62 -6.65
CA ALA A 155 9.23 -18.66 -7.78
C ALA A 155 10.70 -18.55 -7.35
N ALA A 156 10.99 -17.69 -6.36
CA ALA A 156 12.35 -17.51 -5.82
C ALA A 156 12.85 -18.73 -5.01
N SER A 157 11.97 -19.52 -4.43
CA SER A 157 12.30 -20.71 -3.64
C SER A 157 12.61 -21.96 -4.49
N LYS A 158 12.27 -21.97 -5.79
CA LYS A 158 12.57 -23.10 -6.69
C LYS A 158 14.07 -23.18 -6.94
N PRO A 159 14.72 -24.36 -6.78
CA PRO A 159 16.13 -24.53 -7.05
C PRO A 159 16.43 -24.21 -8.53
N LYS A 160 17.43 -23.36 -8.76
CA LYS A 160 17.93 -23.11 -10.13
C LYS A 160 18.40 -24.43 -10.71
N SER A 161 17.75 -24.94 -11.75
CA SER A 161 18.18 -26.13 -12.47
C SER A 161 19.61 -25.89 -12.99
N LYS A 162 20.57 -26.72 -12.52
CA LYS A 162 21.94 -26.69 -13.07
C LYS A 162 21.83 -27.07 -14.53
N LYS A 163 22.24 -26.17 -15.44
CA LYS A 163 22.47 -26.54 -16.86
C LYS A 163 23.42 -27.73 -16.90
N PRO A 164 23.10 -28.78 -17.68
CA PRO A 164 24.03 -29.90 -17.88
C PRO A 164 25.35 -29.35 -18.44
N LYS A 165 26.49 -29.69 -17.82
CA LYS A 165 27.79 -29.44 -18.41
C LYS A 165 27.88 -30.28 -19.66
N ALA A 166 28.11 -29.66 -20.83
CA ALA A 166 28.44 -30.36 -22.06
C ALA A 166 29.72 -31.16 -21.85
N VAL A 167 29.62 -32.48 -21.97
CA VAL A 167 30.77 -33.36 -21.98
C VAL A 167 31.43 -33.22 -23.34
N GLN A 168 32.58 -32.54 -23.43
CA GLN A 168 33.44 -32.58 -24.60
C GLN A 168 34.11 -33.95 -24.64
N GLN A 169 33.67 -34.81 -25.54
CA GLN A 169 34.43 -36.00 -25.92
C GLN A 169 35.60 -35.57 -26.85
N SER A 170 36.82 -35.63 -26.35
CA SER A 170 38.01 -35.51 -27.18
C SER A 170 38.23 -36.82 -27.87
N VAL A 171 38.04 -36.84 -29.20
CA VAL A 171 38.49 -37.94 -30.09
C VAL A 171 39.98 -37.76 -30.27
N LYS A 172 40.81 -38.71 -29.76
CA LYS A 172 42.21 -38.85 -30.14
C LYS A 172 42.28 -39.67 -31.42
N GLN A 173 42.91 -39.09 -32.44
CA GLN A 173 43.47 -39.80 -33.57
C GLN A 173 44.82 -40.42 -33.20
#